data_fc422044f67348c16632f54cc2ccd4bf
#
_entry.id   fc422044f67348c16632f54cc2ccd4bf
#
_cell.length_a   1.000
_cell.length_b   1.000
_cell.length_c   1.000
_cell.angle_alpha   90.00
_cell.angle_beta   90.00
_cell.angle_gamma   90.00
#
_symmetry.space_group_name_H-M   'P 1'
#
loop_
_entity.id
_entity.type
_entity.pdbx_description
1 polymer ?
#
loop_
_entity_poly.entity_id
_entity_poly.type
_entity_poly.pdbx_seq_one_letter_code
_entity_poly.pdbx_strand_id
1 'polypeptide(L)'
;MRNLARITSSVQNWIFLGCGIYYPVAMESALKMKEVTYLHAEGMPAGFLKHGTLSMIEESVHSLFFVPPPAEVDLHNRTIIAIEEIKTRGGTLVGLYFEGDSQAKSLLDHAVELPPVPSLIAPFVQMILAQMFAYYTALDLKRNIDKPRNLAKSVTVG
;
A
#
# COMPACT_ATOMS: atom_id res chain seq x y z
N MET A 1 0.64 -10.91 5.80
CA MET A 1 -0.27 -9.77 6.05
C MET A 1 -0.67 -9.62 7.53
N ARG A 2 -1.09 -10.67 8.25
CA ARG A 2 -1.51 -10.55 9.67
C ARG A 2 -0.43 -9.96 10.59
N ASN A 3 0.82 -10.39 10.43
CA ASN A 3 1.92 -9.85 11.24
C ASN A 3 2.17 -8.36 10.93
N LEU A 4 2.13 -7.99 9.64
CA LEU A 4 2.26 -6.59 9.22
C LEU A 4 1.16 -5.74 9.87
N ALA A 5 -0.10 -6.13 9.77
CA ALA A 5 -1.22 -5.41 10.39
C ALA A 5 -1.01 -5.18 11.90
N ARG A 6 -0.55 -6.22 12.61
CA ARG A 6 -0.29 -6.12 14.05
C ARG A 6 0.81 -5.11 14.40
N ILE A 7 1.95 -5.14 13.69
CA ILE A 7 3.07 -4.23 14.00
C ILE A 7 2.81 -2.78 13.55
N THR A 8 1.88 -2.57 12.64
CA THR A 8 1.48 -1.24 12.15
C THR A 8 0.12 -0.78 12.68
N SER A 9 -0.43 -1.44 13.70
CA SER A 9 -1.79 -1.17 14.21
C SER A 9 -1.97 0.23 14.82
N SER A 10 -0.90 0.90 15.24
CA SER A 10 -0.92 2.28 15.76
C SER A 10 -0.89 3.35 14.67
N VAL A 11 -0.59 2.98 13.44
CA VAL A 11 -0.43 3.92 12.31
C VAL A 11 -1.78 4.47 11.88
N GLN A 12 -1.91 5.80 11.82
CA GLN A 12 -3.15 6.48 11.47
C GLN A 12 -3.18 7.02 10.04
N ASN A 13 -2.00 7.24 9.44
CA ASN A 13 -1.86 7.85 8.11
C ASN A 13 -1.10 6.93 7.16
N TRP A 14 -1.74 6.59 6.06
CA TRP A 14 -1.22 5.70 5.05
C TRP A 14 -1.21 6.33 3.67
N ILE A 15 -0.13 6.13 2.93
CA ILE A 15 -0.04 6.43 1.50
C ILE A 15 0.20 5.12 0.77
N PHE A 16 -0.67 4.79 -0.18
CA PHE A 16 -0.54 3.62 -1.04
C PHE A 16 -0.02 4.07 -2.40
N LEU A 17 1.05 3.45 -2.87
CA LEU A 17 1.83 3.94 -4.00
C LEU A 17 2.02 2.86 -5.07
N GLY A 18 1.69 3.20 -6.31
CA GLY A 18 1.87 2.33 -7.47
C GLY A 18 2.27 3.09 -8.72
N CYS A 19 3.10 2.48 -9.56
CA CYS A 19 3.44 2.98 -10.89
C CYS A 19 2.61 2.29 -11.97
N GLY A 20 2.21 3.03 -13.02
CA GLY A 20 1.47 2.45 -14.16
C GLY A 20 0.22 1.68 -13.73
N ILE A 21 0.14 0.40 -14.12
CA ILE A 21 -1.01 -0.49 -13.80
C ILE A 21 -1.15 -0.81 -12.31
N TYR A 22 -0.15 -0.52 -11.49
CA TYR A 22 -0.19 -0.67 -10.03
C TYR A 22 -0.83 0.53 -9.32
N TYR A 23 -1.02 1.67 -10.01
CA TYR A 23 -1.70 2.81 -9.43
C TYR A 23 -3.19 2.53 -9.12
N PRO A 24 -4.00 1.93 -10.00
CA PRO A 24 -5.36 1.51 -9.63
C PRO A 24 -5.39 0.54 -8.43
N VAL A 25 -4.40 -0.34 -8.29
CA VAL A 25 -4.25 -1.21 -7.12
C VAL A 25 -4.05 -0.40 -5.85
N ALA A 26 -3.20 0.63 -5.90
CA ALA A 26 -2.97 1.54 -4.78
C ALA A 26 -4.23 2.29 -4.38
N MET A 27 -5.00 2.80 -5.35
CA MET A 27 -6.28 3.49 -5.10
C MET A 27 -7.31 2.57 -4.43
N GLU A 28 -7.53 1.37 -4.98
CA GLU A 28 -8.46 0.40 -4.42
C GLU A 28 -8.04 -0.06 -3.03
N SER A 29 -6.74 -0.26 -2.81
CA SER A 29 -6.21 -0.67 -1.51
C SER A 29 -6.40 0.41 -0.44
N ALA A 30 -6.16 1.67 -0.79
CA ALA A 30 -6.42 2.81 0.09
C ALA A 30 -7.92 2.95 0.39
N LEU A 31 -8.78 2.72 -0.61
CA LEU A 31 -10.23 2.72 -0.42
C LEU A 31 -10.64 1.62 0.58
N LYS A 32 -10.19 0.37 0.39
CA LYS A 32 -10.49 -0.73 1.33
C LYS A 32 -9.97 -0.44 2.73
N MET A 33 -8.77 0.13 2.85
CA MET A 33 -8.25 0.54 4.17
C MET A 33 -9.18 1.54 4.85
N LYS A 34 -9.61 2.60 4.17
CA LYS A 34 -10.56 3.60 4.71
C LYS A 34 -11.89 2.97 5.11
N GLU A 35 -12.46 2.16 4.23
CA GLU A 35 -13.80 1.59 4.42
C GLU A 35 -13.91 0.72 5.67
N VAL A 36 -12.93 -0.16 5.92
CA VAL A 36 -13.05 -1.16 6.98
C VAL A 36 -12.31 -0.80 8.26
N THR A 37 -11.30 0.10 8.19
CA THR A 37 -10.49 0.46 9.37
C THR A 37 -10.79 1.85 9.90
N TYR A 38 -11.31 2.75 9.05
CA TYR A 38 -11.54 4.19 9.31
C TYR A 38 -10.25 4.99 9.48
N LEU A 39 -9.10 4.42 9.10
CA LEU A 39 -7.82 5.12 9.06
C LEU A 39 -7.76 6.05 7.85
N HIS A 40 -6.99 7.11 7.95
CA HIS A 40 -6.67 7.92 6.78
C HIS A 40 -5.77 7.14 5.84
N ALA A 41 -6.18 7.00 4.59
CA ALA A 41 -5.42 6.31 3.56
C ALA A 41 -5.65 6.97 2.20
N GLU A 42 -4.58 7.25 1.48
CA GLU A 42 -4.61 7.86 0.15
C GLU A 42 -3.86 6.99 -0.85
N GLY A 43 -4.49 6.73 -2.01
CA GLY A 43 -3.86 6.02 -3.12
C GLY A 43 -3.37 7.01 -4.17
N MET A 44 -2.09 6.92 -4.57
CA MET A 44 -1.55 7.86 -5.56
C MET A 44 -0.51 7.22 -6.49
N PRO A 45 -0.27 7.85 -7.66
CA PRO A 45 0.82 7.44 -8.52
C PRO A 45 2.16 7.74 -7.86
N ALA A 46 3.05 6.76 -7.78
CA ALA A 46 4.35 6.94 -7.13
C ALA A 46 5.21 8.06 -7.75
N GLY A 47 5.08 8.28 -9.07
CA GLY A 47 5.78 9.36 -9.75
C GLY A 47 5.30 10.80 -9.42
N PHE A 48 4.18 10.95 -8.70
CA PHE A 48 3.60 12.25 -8.36
C PHE A 48 4.00 12.76 -6.96
N LEU A 49 4.78 12.01 -6.22
CA LEU A 49 5.24 12.39 -4.87
C LEU A 49 5.85 13.81 -4.82
N LYS A 50 6.60 14.19 -5.86
CA LYS A 50 7.28 15.50 -5.96
C LYS A 50 6.35 16.70 -6.05
N HIS A 51 5.08 16.49 -6.39
CA HIS A 51 4.12 17.58 -6.58
C HIS A 51 3.37 17.99 -5.30
N GLY A 52 3.96 17.71 -4.14
CA GLY A 52 3.43 18.16 -2.85
C GLY A 52 3.52 17.10 -1.75
N THR A 53 3.20 15.84 -2.04
CA THR A 53 3.09 14.76 -1.05
C THR A 53 4.38 14.50 -0.26
N LEU A 54 5.55 14.74 -0.86
CA LEU A 54 6.84 14.60 -0.15
C LEU A 54 6.94 15.54 1.06
N SER A 55 6.19 16.64 1.11
CA SER A 55 6.16 17.53 2.28
C SER A 55 5.46 16.92 3.50
N MET A 56 4.65 15.87 3.31
CA MET A 56 3.94 15.18 4.37
C MET A 56 4.73 13.99 4.95
N ILE A 57 5.86 13.64 4.31
CA ILE A 57 6.62 12.45 4.70
C ILE A 57 7.37 12.70 6.00
N GLU A 58 7.02 11.90 6.98
CA GLU A 58 7.65 11.81 8.30
C GLU A 58 7.47 10.39 8.85
N GLU A 59 8.10 10.05 9.96
CA GLU A 59 8.06 8.71 10.56
C GLU A 59 6.64 8.21 10.84
N SER A 60 5.72 9.09 11.18
CA SER A 60 4.32 8.76 11.49
C SER A 60 3.49 8.40 10.26
N VAL A 61 3.94 8.76 9.06
CA VAL A 61 3.27 8.46 7.78
C VAL A 61 3.90 7.22 7.15
N HIS A 62 3.12 6.16 7.05
CA HIS A 62 3.56 4.92 6.44
C HIS A 62 3.20 4.86 4.95
N SER A 63 4.17 4.48 4.14
CA SER A 63 4.02 4.39 2.69
C SER A 63 4.08 2.93 2.24
N LEU A 64 2.99 2.42 1.67
CA LEU A 64 2.90 1.07 1.14
C LEU A 64 3.09 1.08 -0.39
N PHE A 65 4.11 0.41 -0.85
CA PHE A 65 4.45 0.27 -2.26
C PHE A 65 4.02 -1.06 -2.85
N PHE A 66 3.40 -0.99 -4.02
CA PHE A 66 3.17 -2.12 -4.91
C PHE A 66 4.35 -2.18 -5.88
N VAL A 67 5.36 -3.00 -5.53
CA VAL A 67 6.58 -3.11 -6.33
C VAL A 67 6.34 -4.07 -7.49
N PRO A 68 6.47 -3.61 -8.75
CA PRO A 68 6.37 -4.48 -9.93
C PRO A 68 7.44 -5.57 -9.91
N PRO A 69 7.22 -6.74 -10.55
CA PRO A 69 8.29 -7.71 -10.78
C PRO A 69 9.49 -7.05 -11.47
N PRO A 70 10.74 -7.46 -11.17
CA PRO A 70 11.94 -6.92 -11.83
C PRO A 70 11.94 -7.06 -13.36
N ALA A 71 11.17 -7.99 -13.90
CA ALA A 71 10.98 -8.14 -15.35
C ALA A 71 10.26 -6.94 -15.99
N GLU A 72 9.48 -6.18 -15.22
CA GLU A 72 8.84 -4.92 -15.66
C GLU A 72 9.79 -3.73 -15.43
N VAL A 73 10.92 -3.73 -16.10
CA VAL A 73 12.09 -2.88 -15.84
C VAL A 73 11.74 -1.40 -15.64
N ASP A 74 10.93 -0.80 -16.51
CA ASP A 74 10.59 0.62 -16.44
C ASP A 74 9.74 0.94 -15.20
N LEU A 75 8.68 0.18 -14.95
CA LEU A 75 7.80 0.39 -13.80
C LEU A 75 8.51 0.08 -12.48
N HIS A 76 9.34 -0.98 -12.47
CA HIS A 76 10.15 -1.35 -11.33
C HIS A 76 11.12 -0.22 -10.96
N ASN A 77 11.93 0.26 -11.91
CA ASN A 77 12.91 1.33 -11.67
C ASN A 77 12.23 2.62 -11.15
N ARG A 78 11.10 3.01 -11.73
CA ARG A 78 10.33 4.17 -11.25
C ARG A 78 9.83 3.98 -9.83
N THR A 79 9.43 2.77 -9.47
CA THR A 79 8.98 2.45 -8.11
C THR A 79 10.15 2.51 -7.14
N ILE A 80 11.33 1.97 -7.49
CA ILE A 80 12.53 2.06 -6.68
C ILE A 80 12.93 3.52 -6.42
N ILE A 81 12.92 4.37 -7.45
CA ILE A 81 13.20 5.82 -7.27
C ILE A 81 12.23 6.45 -6.27
N ALA A 82 10.94 6.15 -6.37
CA ALA A 82 9.95 6.69 -5.45
C ALA A 82 10.13 6.19 -4.00
N ILE A 83 10.55 4.93 -3.81
CA ILE A 83 10.93 4.38 -2.51
C ILE A 83 12.12 5.16 -1.91
N GLU A 84 13.16 5.39 -2.71
CA GLU A 84 14.35 6.14 -2.28
C GLU A 84 14.01 7.60 -1.93
N GLU A 85 13.09 8.23 -2.66
CA GLU A 85 12.62 9.59 -2.37
C GLU A 85 11.95 9.72 -1.00
N ILE A 86 11.17 8.73 -0.59
CA ILE A 86 10.55 8.68 0.74
C ILE A 86 11.59 8.31 1.80
N LYS A 87 12.45 7.32 1.53
CA LYS A 87 13.49 6.86 2.46
C LYS A 87 14.42 7.99 2.89
N THR A 88 14.87 8.81 1.94
CA THR A 88 15.74 9.96 2.23
C THR A 88 15.09 11.04 3.10
N ARG A 89 13.78 10.98 3.29
CA ARG A 89 13.02 11.92 4.14
C ARG A 89 12.55 11.29 5.46
N GLY A 90 13.04 10.08 5.77
CA GLY A 90 12.74 9.40 7.02
C GLY A 90 11.33 8.80 7.12
N GLY A 91 10.61 8.64 5.99
CA GLY A 91 9.32 7.99 5.98
C GLY A 91 9.45 6.47 6.15
N THR A 92 8.47 5.85 6.80
CA THR A 92 8.42 4.39 6.98
C THR A 92 7.89 3.70 5.72
N LEU A 93 8.67 2.73 5.24
CA LEU A 93 8.46 2.04 3.96
C LEU A 93 7.94 0.62 4.16
N VAL A 94 6.75 0.37 3.65
CA VAL A 94 6.17 -0.97 3.53
C VAL A 94 6.13 -1.35 2.05
N GLY A 95 6.45 -2.60 1.71
CA GLY A 95 6.39 -3.01 0.30
C GLY A 95 5.92 -4.44 0.11
N LEU A 96 5.11 -4.63 -0.93
CA LEU A 96 4.79 -5.93 -1.50
C LEU A 96 5.69 -6.11 -2.72
N TYR A 97 6.60 -7.06 -2.69
CA TYR A 97 7.61 -7.26 -3.73
C TYR A 97 7.71 -8.74 -4.09
N PHE A 98 8.35 -9.08 -5.21
CA PHE A 98 8.45 -10.45 -5.68
C PHE A 98 9.80 -11.08 -5.35
N GLU A 99 9.79 -12.40 -5.15
CA GLU A 99 10.97 -13.21 -4.86
C GLU A 99 12.11 -12.93 -5.86
N GLY A 100 13.34 -12.84 -5.32
CA GLY A 100 14.54 -12.52 -6.09
C GLY A 100 14.85 -11.02 -6.23
N ASP A 101 13.93 -10.13 -5.83
CA ASP A 101 14.16 -8.69 -5.86
C ASP A 101 14.90 -8.21 -4.59
N SER A 102 16.21 -8.42 -4.59
CA SER A 102 17.08 -8.00 -3.49
C SER A 102 17.15 -6.48 -3.33
N GLN A 103 16.97 -5.72 -4.44
CA GLN A 103 17.01 -4.26 -4.41
C GLN A 103 15.81 -3.71 -3.63
N ALA A 104 14.58 -4.08 -3.99
CA ALA A 104 13.41 -3.66 -3.25
C ALA A 104 13.48 -4.08 -1.78
N LYS A 105 13.85 -5.35 -1.52
CA LYS A 105 13.99 -5.89 -0.16
C LYS A 105 14.90 -5.04 0.73
N SER A 106 16.03 -4.57 0.21
CA SER A 106 17.02 -3.79 0.97
C SER A 106 16.58 -2.37 1.32
N LEU A 107 15.59 -1.84 0.61
CA LEU A 107 15.09 -0.49 0.80
C LEU A 107 13.93 -0.39 1.78
N LEU A 108 13.16 -1.47 1.93
CA LEU A 108 11.91 -1.52 2.69
C LEU A 108 12.15 -1.82 4.17
N ASP A 109 11.45 -1.11 5.06
CA ASP A 109 11.47 -1.35 6.50
C ASP A 109 10.60 -2.58 6.85
N HIS A 110 9.48 -2.73 6.16
CA HIS A 110 8.59 -3.88 6.27
C HIS A 110 8.33 -4.48 4.89
N ALA A 111 9.03 -5.55 4.58
CA ALA A 111 8.97 -6.21 3.27
C ALA A 111 8.13 -7.49 3.31
N VAL A 112 7.17 -7.59 2.40
CA VAL A 112 6.36 -8.80 2.19
C VAL A 112 6.71 -9.40 0.84
N GLU A 113 7.37 -10.54 0.87
CA GLU A 113 7.80 -11.27 -0.31
C GLU A 113 6.68 -12.11 -0.90
N LEU A 114 6.50 -12.04 -2.21
CA LEU A 114 5.54 -12.82 -2.97
C LEU A 114 6.27 -13.82 -3.87
N PRO A 115 5.66 -14.99 -4.15
CA PRO A 115 6.18 -15.90 -5.14
C PRO A 115 6.17 -15.25 -6.53
N PRO A 116 7.07 -15.65 -7.45
CA PRO A 116 7.10 -15.13 -8.79
C PRO A 116 5.80 -15.49 -9.54
N VAL A 117 5.26 -14.52 -10.24
CA VAL A 117 4.06 -14.68 -11.08
C VAL A 117 4.27 -13.95 -12.41
N PRO A 118 3.53 -14.32 -13.48
CA PRO A 118 3.53 -13.52 -14.70
C PRO A 118 3.13 -12.06 -14.43
N SER A 119 3.79 -11.10 -15.08
CA SER A 119 3.58 -9.66 -14.85
C SER A 119 2.10 -9.24 -14.95
N LEU A 120 1.35 -9.83 -15.88
CA LEU A 120 -0.08 -9.54 -16.03
C LEU A 120 -0.91 -9.90 -14.77
N ILE A 121 -0.46 -10.88 -13.99
CA ILE A 121 -1.13 -11.36 -12.78
C ILE A 121 -0.66 -10.62 -11.53
N ALA A 122 0.54 -10.05 -11.56
CA ALA A 122 1.17 -9.42 -10.41
C ALA A 122 0.29 -8.36 -9.69
N PRO A 123 -0.39 -7.43 -10.39
CA PRO A 123 -1.26 -6.45 -9.73
C PRO A 123 -2.42 -7.09 -8.96
N PHE A 124 -3.00 -8.19 -9.49
CA PHE A 124 -4.11 -8.89 -8.82
C PHE A 124 -3.67 -9.58 -7.55
N VAL A 125 -2.50 -10.24 -7.56
CA VAL A 125 -1.95 -10.88 -6.37
C VAL A 125 -1.67 -9.84 -5.28
N GLN A 126 -1.07 -8.71 -5.64
CA GLN A 126 -0.80 -7.63 -4.70
C GLN A 126 -2.08 -6.99 -4.16
N MET A 127 -3.12 -6.84 -5.00
CA MET A 127 -4.43 -6.34 -4.57
C MET A 127 -5.07 -7.24 -3.49
N ILE A 128 -5.05 -8.56 -3.70
CA ILE A 128 -5.57 -9.53 -2.71
C ILE A 128 -4.83 -9.37 -1.38
N LEU A 129 -3.51 -9.23 -1.41
CA LEU A 129 -2.73 -9.04 -0.18
C LEU A 129 -3.02 -7.71 0.51
N ALA A 130 -3.26 -6.65 -0.23
CA ALA A 130 -3.65 -5.37 0.34
C ALA A 130 -5.07 -5.42 0.95
N GLN A 131 -5.99 -6.14 0.34
CA GLN A 131 -7.31 -6.41 0.93
C GLN A 131 -7.19 -7.22 2.23
N MET A 132 -6.33 -8.25 2.26
CA MET A 132 -6.02 -8.98 3.48
C MET A 132 -5.36 -8.09 4.54
N PHE A 133 -4.53 -7.14 4.14
CA PHE A 133 -3.92 -6.17 5.06
C PHE A 133 -4.99 -5.30 5.72
N ALA A 134 -5.89 -4.71 4.94
CA ALA A 134 -7.02 -3.92 5.45
C ALA A 134 -7.92 -4.76 6.38
N TYR A 135 -8.21 -6.01 5.99
CA TYR A 135 -8.99 -6.95 6.79
C TYR A 135 -8.35 -7.21 8.17
N TYR A 136 -7.07 -7.60 8.22
CA TYR A 136 -6.40 -7.87 9.49
C TYR A 136 -6.21 -6.62 10.34
N THR A 137 -5.95 -5.45 9.71
CA THR A 137 -5.90 -4.18 10.42
C THR A 137 -7.25 -3.85 11.08
N ALA A 138 -8.36 -4.07 10.36
CA ALA A 138 -9.70 -3.88 10.92
C ALA A 138 -9.98 -4.81 12.10
N LEU A 139 -9.55 -6.07 12.03
CA LEU A 139 -9.67 -7.03 13.14
C LEU A 139 -8.88 -6.56 14.37
N ASP A 140 -7.64 -6.13 14.20
CA ASP A 140 -6.79 -5.66 15.31
C ASP A 140 -7.36 -4.39 15.94
N LEU A 141 -7.99 -3.51 15.13
CA LEU A 141 -8.71 -2.34 15.58
C LEU A 141 -10.13 -2.65 16.12
N LYS A 142 -10.55 -3.92 16.14
CA LYS A 142 -11.88 -4.37 16.59
C LYS A 142 -13.04 -3.70 15.82
N ARG A 143 -12.85 -3.48 14.52
CA ARG A 143 -13.89 -2.90 13.65
C ARG A 143 -14.84 -3.97 13.13
N ASN A 144 -16.10 -3.62 12.91
CA ASN A 144 -17.05 -4.50 12.24
C ASN A 144 -16.84 -4.44 10.73
N ILE A 145 -16.28 -5.50 10.17
CA ILE A 145 -15.89 -5.58 8.75
C ILE A 145 -17.12 -5.81 7.86
N ASP A 146 -18.10 -6.56 8.36
CA ASP A 146 -19.31 -6.91 7.58
C ASP A 146 -20.31 -5.75 7.50
N LYS A 147 -20.27 -4.85 8.47
CA LYS A 147 -21.14 -3.67 8.54
C LYS A 147 -20.32 -2.44 8.94
N PRO A 148 -19.48 -1.92 8.02
CA PRO A 148 -18.72 -0.70 8.25
C PRO A 148 -19.67 0.48 8.50
N ARG A 149 -19.27 1.38 9.41
CA ARG A 149 -20.08 2.56 9.72
C ARG A 149 -20.20 3.47 8.49
N ASN A 150 -21.36 4.13 8.36
CA ASN A 150 -21.61 5.14 7.31
C ASN A 150 -21.51 4.63 5.87
N LEU A 151 -21.44 3.31 5.66
CA LEU A 151 -21.48 2.71 4.33
C LEU A 151 -22.79 1.96 4.15
N ALA A 152 -23.52 2.29 3.09
CA ALA A 152 -24.73 1.59 2.66
C ALA A 152 -24.64 1.28 1.17
N LYS A 153 -25.21 0.14 0.74
CA LYS A 153 -25.29 -0.25 -0.68
C LYS A 153 -26.15 0.70 -1.52
N SER A 154 -27.06 1.43 -0.89
CA SER A 154 -27.89 2.45 -1.52
C SER A 154 -27.81 3.71 -0.69
N VAL A 155 -27.64 4.86 -1.35
CA VAL A 155 -27.75 6.16 -0.71
C VAL A 155 -29.24 6.41 -0.53
N THR A 156 -29.74 6.25 0.70
CA THR A 156 -31.08 6.68 1.09
C THR A 156 -30.97 8.04 1.75
N VAL A 157 -30.75 9.08 0.97
CA VAL A 157 -31.05 10.46 1.38
C VAL A 157 -32.51 10.71 0.99
N GLY A 158 -33.39 10.65 1.96
CA GLY A 158 -34.75 11.16 1.88
C GLY A 158 -34.78 12.61 2.28
#